data_a2bc4184d12dd79653907d37e031e9f2
#
_entry.id   a2bc4184d12dd79653907d37e031e9f2
#
_cell.length_a   1.000
_cell.length_b   1.000
_cell.length_c   1.000
_cell.angle_alpha   90.00
_cell.angle_beta   90.00
_cell.angle_gamma   90.00
#
_symmetry.space_group_name_H-M   'P 1'
#
loop_
_entity.id
_entity.type
_entity.pdbx_description
1 polymer ?
#
loop_
_entity_poly.entity_id
_entity_poly.type
_entity_poly.pdbx_seq_one_letter_code
_entity_poly.pdbx_strand_id
1 'polypeptide(L)'
;VTMPSASADENGNLFVVYSAPVENQLHFLNANYRDIMVSYSTDGGETWMGPQNLTQDGTQECNFPSAAKVANDYLHVMWQQDATPGTFLQNHSASAGSHPNEINTMKYAAVPVADIINNVIGNDVRTASVDKLKTAEVFVVSQNQPNPFRGTSEVLVYLRTSSKVSLTVTDILGNVLNQGDLGVMNAGNHKLSIDANGLS
;
A
#
# COMPACT_ATOMS: atom_id res chain seq x y z
N VAL A 1 -11.06 -6.21 -18.55
CA VAL A 1 -11.81 -6.16 -17.27
C VAL A 1 -11.69 -7.52 -16.61
N THR A 2 -11.18 -7.55 -15.40
CA THR A 2 -11.03 -8.78 -14.62
C THR A 2 -11.50 -8.57 -13.17
N MET A 3 -12.06 -9.63 -12.58
CA MET A 3 -12.36 -9.73 -11.16
C MET A 3 -13.29 -8.62 -10.64
N PRO A 4 -14.50 -8.46 -11.19
CA PRO A 4 -15.42 -7.44 -10.74
C PRO A 4 -15.94 -7.73 -9.33
N SER A 5 -16.08 -6.67 -8.53
CA SER A 5 -16.72 -6.70 -7.21
C SER A 5 -17.74 -5.57 -7.13
N ALA A 6 -18.94 -5.85 -6.63
CA ALA A 6 -20.05 -4.92 -6.63
C ALA A 6 -20.38 -4.44 -5.21
N SER A 7 -20.86 -3.21 -5.13
CA SER A 7 -21.36 -2.55 -3.92
C SER A 7 -22.64 -1.78 -4.24
N ALA A 8 -23.47 -1.52 -3.23
CA ALA A 8 -24.64 -0.65 -3.35
C ALA A 8 -24.73 0.26 -2.13
N ASP A 9 -25.33 1.43 -2.30
CA ASP A 9 -25.69 2.31 -1.18
C ASP A 9 -27.18 2.22 -0.85
N GLU A 10 -27.59 2.91 0.21
CA GLU A 10 -28.98 2.96 0.66
C GLU A 10 -29.93 3.73 -0.29
N ASN A 11 -29.37 4.53 -1.20
CA ASN A 11 -30.11 5.28 -2.21
C ASN A 11 -30.36 4.46 -3.48
N GLY A 12 -29.86 3.22 -3.53
CA GLY A 12 -29.96 2.34 -4.71
C GLY A 12 -28.92 2.61 -5.77
N ASN A 13 -27.90 3.42 -5.50
CA ASN A 13 -26.76 3.55 -6.38
C ASN A 13 -25.92 2.26 -6.38
N LEU A 14 -25.41 1.89 -7.53
CA LEU A 14 -24.60 0.70 -7.72
C LEU A 14 -23.18 1.08 -8.11
N PHE A 15 -22.22 0.37 -7.57
CA PHE A 15 -20.80 0.56 -7.85
C PHE A 15 -20.17 -0.78 -8.24
N VAL A 16 -19.38 -0.80 -9.30
CA VAL A 16 -18.61 -1.98 -9.71
C VAL A 16 -17.14 -1.59 -9.80
N VAL A 17 -16.32 -2.22 -8.99
CA VAL A 17 -14.87 -2.10 -9.05
C VAL A 17 -14.27 -3.30 -9.80
N TYR A 18 -13.23 -3.07 -10.56
CA TYR A 18 -12.56 -4.10 -11.35
C TYR A 18 -11.14 -3.68 -11.69
N SER A 19 -10.30 -4.64 -12.04
CA SER A 19 -8.95 -4.38 -12.54
C SER A 19 -8.96 -4.30 -14.07
N ALA A 20 -8.28 -3.29 -14.63
CA ALA A 20 -8.15 -3.12 -16.07
C ALA A 20 -6.77 -2.57 -16.45
N PRO A 21 -6.16 -3.02 -17.57
CA PRO A 21 -4.91 -2.46 -18.07
C PRO A 21 -5.11 -1.00 -18.48
N VAL A 22 -4.12 -0.16 -18.22
CA VAL A 22 -4.11 1.25 -18.59
C VAL A 22 -3.17 1.47 -19.75
N GLU A 23 -3.64 2.20 -20.77
CA GLU A 23 -2.82 2.50 -21.94
C GLU A 23 -1.60 3.36 -21.58
N ASN A 24 -0.47 3.08 -22.23
CA ASN A 24 0.80 3.78 -22.07
C ASN A 24 1.48 3.64 -20.70
N GLN A 25 1.01 2.76 -19.84
CA GLN A 25 1.68 2.38 -18.59
C GLN A 25 2.47 1.08 -18.81
N LEU A 26 3.48 1.15 -19.65
CA LEU A 26 4.26 -0.02 -20.07
C LEU A 26 5.38 -0.34 -19.09
N HIS A 27 5.39 -1.58 -18.63
CA HIS A 27 6.52 -2.21 -17.99
C HIS A 27 7.58 -2.64 -19.03
N PHE A 28 8.84 -2.82 -18.62
CA PHE A 28 9.92 -3.26 -19.51
C PHE A 28 9.67 -4.63 -20.19
N LEU A 29 8.76 -5.44 -19.65
CA LEU A 29 8.30 -6.70 -20.25
C LEU A 29 7.26 -6.49 -21.37
N ASN A 30 7.03 -5.27 -21.80
CA ASN A 30 6.04 -4.88 -22.81
C ASN A 30 4.60 -5.29 -22.45
N ALA A 31 4.28 -5.24 -21.17
CA ALA A 31 2.93 -5.43 -20.63
C ALA A 31 2.45 -4.14 -19.96
N ASN A 32 1.18 -3.79 -20.12
CA ASN A 32 0.61 -2.65 -19.42
C ASN A 32 0.28 -3.03 -17.97
N TYR A 33 0.58 -2.12 -17.05
CA TYR A 33 0.09 -2.19 -15.68
C TYR A 33 -1.43 -2.08 -15.63
N ARG A 34 -2.03 -2.71 -14.64
CA ARG A 34 -3.45 -2.58 -14.34
C ARG A 34 -3.67 -1.66 -13.16
N ASP A 35 -4.75 -0.89 -13.27
CA ASP A 35 -5.27 -0.11 -12.17
C ASP A 35 -6.66 -0.62 -11.75
N ILE A 36 -7.08 -0.22 -10.56
CA ILE A 36 -8.43 -0.47 -10.06
C ILE A 36 -9.34 0.64 -10.59
N MET A 37 -10.35 0.22 -11.31
CA MET A 37 -11.37 1.09 -11.89
C MET A 37 -12.68 0.96 -11.14
N VAL A 38 -13.47 2.03 -11.16
CA VAL A 38 -14.86 2.01 -10.71
C VAL A 38 -15.79 2.52 -11.81
N SER A 39 -16.88 1.80 -12.04
CA SER A 39 -18.05 2.28 -12.78
C SER A 39 -19.25 2.30 -11.84
N TYR A 40 -20.17 3.24 -12.04
CA TYR A 40 -21.32 3.41 -11.17
C TYR A 40 -22.62 3.67 -11.94
N SER A 41 -23.72 3.42 -11.28
CA SER A 41 -25.09 3.71 -11.76
C SER A 41 -25.88 4.38 -10.63
N THR A 42 -26.68 5.37 -10.97
CA THR A 42 -27.60 6.07 -10.03
C THR A 42 -29.05 5.81 -10.32
N ASP A 43 -29.36 4.90 -11.24
CA ASP A 43 -30.70 4.55 -11.72
C ASP A 43 -31.00 3.05 -11.61
N GLY A 44 -30.37 2.37 -10.63
CA GLY A 44 -30.60 0.92 -10.40
C GLY A 44 -29.96 0.00 -11.45
N GLY A 45 -29.00 0.51 -12.25
CA GLY A 45 -28.27 -0.28 -13.24
C GLY A 45 -28.77 -0.11 -14.66
N GLU A 46 -29.72 0.79 -14.92
CA GLU A 46 -30.21 1.07 -16.27
C GLU A 46 -29.14 1.76 -17.12
N THR A 47 -28.45 2.75 -16.53
CA THR A 47 -27.31 3.42 -17.16
C THR A 47 -26.08 3.36 -16.29
N TRP A 48 -24.90 3.28 -16.92
CA TRP A 48 -23.60 3.17 -16.24
C TRP A 48 -22.67 4.29 -16.68
N MET A 49 -21.99 4.88 -15.71
CA MET A 49 -21.00 5.93 -15.88
C MET A 49 -19.60 5.43 -15.48
N GLY A 50 -18.58 6.08 -15.98
CA GLY A 50 -17.17 5.71 -15.80
C GLY A 50 -16.61 5.02 -17.06
N PRO A 51 -15.44 4.35 -16.97
CA PRO A 51 -14.69 4.07 -15.74
C PRO A 51 -13.92 5.28 -15.19
N GLN A 52 -13.77 5.30 -13.87
CA GLN A 52 -12.86 6.20 -13.18
C GLN A 52 -11.71 5.38 -12.58
N ASN A 53 -10.50 5.88 -12.66
CA ASN A 53 -9.31 5.18 -12.17
C ASN A 53 -9.07 5.54 -10.69
N LEU A 54 -9.15 4.53 -9.80
CA LEU A 54 -8.99 4.71 -8.36
C LEU A 54 -7.53 4.74 -7.89
N THR A 55 -6.63 4.03 -8.59
CA THR A 55 -5.24 3.85 -8.11
C THR A 55 -4.26 4.80 -8.79
N GLN A 56 -4.41 5.07 -10.08
CA GLN A 56 -3.60 5.98 -10.89
C GLN A 56 -2.07 5.78 -10.73
N ASP A 57 -1.64 4.52 -10.53
CA ASP A 57 -0.24 4.19 -10.29
C ASP A 57 0.36 3.52 -11.53
N GLY A 58 1.05 4.31 -12.35
CA GLY A 58 1.67 3.84 -13.59
C GLY A 58 2.90 2.93 -13.41
N THR A 59 3.22 2.53 -12.19
CA THR A 59 4.43 1.76 -11.86
C THR A 59 4.15 0.48 -11.06
N GLN A 60 2.89 0.22 -10.75
CA GLN A 60 2.47 -0.91 -9.94
C GLN A 60 1.29 -1.63 -10.57
N GLU A 61 1.30 -2.93 -10.48
CA GLU A 61 0.21 -3.80 -10.90
C GLU A 61 -0.84 -3.88 -9.80
N CYS A 62 -2.07 -3.45 -10.07
CA CYS A 62 -3.18 -3.47 -9.13
C CYS A 62 -4.22 -4.51 -9.54
N ASN A 63 -4.37 -5.57 -8.74
CA ASN A 63 -5.21 -6.71 -9.05
C ASN A 63 -6.11 -7.12 -7.88
N PHE A 64 -7.05 -8.03 -8.16
CA PHE A 64 -7.93 -8.67 -7.18
C PHE A 64 -8.71 -7.66 -6.30
N PRO A 65 -9.40 -6.67 -6.89
CA PRO A 65 -10.19 -5.76 -6.09
C PRO A 65 -11.34 -6.48 -5.40
N SER A 66 -11.61 -6.06 -4.17
CA SER A 66 -12.76 -6.48 -3.39
C SER A 66 -13.41 -5.26 -2.76
N ALA A 67 -14.67 -5.00 -3.07
CA ALA A 67 -15.45 -3.93 -2.48
C ALA A 67 -16.31 -4.43 -1.32
N ALA A 68 -16.52 -3.59 -0.32
CA ALA A 68 -17.55 -3.84 0.69
C ALA A 68 -18.93 -3.88 0.02
N LYS A 69 -19.83 -4.73 0.50
CA LYS A 69 -21.19 -4.87 -0.08
C LYS A 69 -22.02 -3.60 -0.02
N VAL A 70 -21.76 -2.77 0.99
CA VAL A 70 -22.49 -1.53 1.24
C VAL A 70 -21.53 -0.36 1.17
N ALA A 71 -21.88 0.66 0.39
CA ALA A 71 -21.16 1.91 0.22
C ALA A 71 -22.07 3.06 0.61
N ASN A 72 -22.13 3.45 1.88
CA ASN A 72 -22.90 4.60 2.32
C ASN A 72 -22.19 5.91 1.95
N ASP A 73 -21.44 6.50 2.89
CA ASP A 73 -20.65 7.70 2.61
C ASP A 73 -19.38 7.39 1.82
N TYR A 74 -18.87 6.15 1.97
CA TYR A 74 -17.61 5.69 1.35
C TYR A 74 -17.76 4.33 0.69
N LEU A 75 -17.19 4.19 -0.50
CA LEU A 75 -16.91 2.90 -1.13
C LEU A 75 -15.56 2.39 -0.58
N HIS A 76 -15.62 1.31 0.19
CA HIS A 76 -14.44 0.65 0.74
C HIS A 76 -13.94 -0.40 -0.21
N VAL A 77 -12.68 -0.28 -0.64
CA VAL A 77 -12.05 -1.18 -1.62
C VAL A 77 -10.72 -1.68 -1.09
N MET A 78 -10.47 -2.96 -1.23
CA MET A 78 -9.15 -3.58 -1.02
C MET A 78 -8.65 -4.16 -2.34
N TRP A 79 -7.34 -4.16 -2.55
CA TRP A 79 -6.71 -4.81 -3.71
C TRP A 79 -5.31 -5.29 -3.38
N GLN A 80 -4.78 -6.15 -4.23
CA GLN A 80 -3.39 -6.58 -4.20
C GLN A 80 -2.57 -5.70 -5.13
N GLN A 81 -1.36 -5.35 -4.71
CA GLN A 81 -0.42 -4.53 -5.48
C GLN A 81 0.97 -5.16 -5.46
N ASP A 82 1.61 -5.19 -6.64
CA ASP A 82 3.01 -5.61 -6.80
C ASP A 82 3.68 -4.81 -7.93
N ALA A 83 4.96 -5.09 -8.20
CA ALA A 83 5.75 -4.33 -9.17
C ALA A 83 5.75 -4.96 -10.58
N THR A 84 5.23 -6.18 -10.77
CA THR A 84 5.29 -6.88 -12.06
C THR A 84 3.91 -7.08 -12.66
N PRO A 85 3.65 -6.58 -13.90
CA PRO A 85 2.37 -6.75 -14.56
C PRO A 85 2.00 -8.20 -14.79
N GLY A 86 0.73 -8.54 -14.54
CA GLY A 86 0.14 -9.84 -14.83
C GLY A 86 -0.29 -10.60 -13.59
N THR A 87 -1.21 -11.53 -13.77
CA THR A 87 -1.73 -12.34 -12.67
C THR A 87 -1.08 -13.72 -12.59
N PHE A 88 -0.40 -14.14 -13.65
CA PHE A 88 0.28 -15.45 -13.79
C PHE A 88 -0.59 -16.67 -13.38
N LEU A 89 -1.88 -16.47 -13.32
CA LEU A 89 -2.85 -17.52 -12.93
C LEU A 89 -3.03 -18.61 -13.99
N GLN A 90 -2.55 -18.37 -15.21
CA GLN A 90 -2.61 -19.34 -16.29
C GLN A 90 -1.20 -19.56 -16.84
N ASN A 91 -0.90 -20.81 -17.09
CA ASN A 91 0.36 -21.29 -17.65
C ASN A 91 0.53 -20.74 -19.08
N HIS A 92 0.82 -19.45 -19.20
CA HIS A 92 1.21 -18.87 -20.47
C HIS A 92 2.55 -19.46 -20.85
N SER A 93 2.54 -20.18 -21.94
CA SER A 93 3.64 -20.87 -22.64
C SER A 93 5.05 -20.59 -22.10
N ALA A 94 5.88 -21.59 -22.07
CA ALA A 94 7.24 -21.67 -21.56
C ALA A 94 8.24 -20.54 -21.96
N SER A 95 7.80 -19.50 -22.61
CA SER A 95 8.58 -18.31 -22.99
C SER A 95 8.31 -17.08 -22.12
N ALA A 96 7.23 -17.05 -21.35
CA ALA A 96 7.06 -16.03 -20.32
C ALA A 96 7.66 -16.59 -19.03
N GLY A 97 8.75 -16.00 -18.56
CA GLY A 97 9.40 -16.37 -17.30
C GLY A 97 8.37 -16.50 -16.17
N SER A 98 8.69 -17.30 -15.16
CA SER A 98 7.89 -17.34 -13.93
C SER A 98 7.78 -15.93 -13.36
N HIS A 99 6.60 -15.60 -12.79
CA HIS A 99 6.44 -14.37 -12.01
C HIS A 99 7.59 -14.28 -11.00
N PRO A 100 8.32 -13.16 -10.93
CA PRO A 100 9.35 -13.01 -9.93
C PRO A 100 8.76 -13.20 -8.54
N ASN A 101 9.56 -13.71 -7.63
CA ASN A 101 9.15 -13.87 -6.23
C ASN A 101 9.15 -12.49 -5.57
N GLU A 102 8.05 -11.78 -5.65
CA GLU A 102 7.87 -10.42 -5.17
C GLU A 102 6.95 -10.36 -3.95
N ILE A 103 7.06 -9.27 -3.21
CA ILE A 103 6.16 -9.00 -2.09
C ILE A 103 4.86 -8.40 -2.65
N ASN A 104 3.79 -9.14 -2.52
CA ASN A 104 2.44 -8.63 -2.78
C ASN A 104 1.96 -7.83 -1.56
N THR A 105 1.57 -6.60 -1.79
CA THR A 105 1.05 -5.71 -0.75
C THR A 105 -0.47 -5.64 -0.85
N MET A 106 -1.18 -5.82 0.26
CA MET A 106 -2.61 -5.55 0.32
C MET A 106 -2.82 -4.06 0.58
N LYS A 107 -3.57 -3.42 -0.30
CA LYS A 107 -3.94 -2.01 -0.23
C LYS A 107 -5.42 -1.86 0.12
N TYR A 108 -5.76 -0.72 0.69
CA TYR A 108 -7.13 -0.36 1.05
C TYR A 108 -7.38 1.12 0.74
N ALA A 109 -8.57 1.44 0.24
CA ALA A 109 -9.04 2.79 0.08
C ALA A 109 -10.48 2.93 0.57
N ALA A 110 -10.79 4.07 1.18
CA ALA A 110 -12.13 4.56 1.42
C ALA A 110 -12.36 5.74 0.46
N VAL A 111 -13.15 5.51 -0.57
CA VAL A 111 -13.42 6.49 -1.63
C VAL A 111 -14.77 7.14 -1.34
N PRO A 112 -14.87 8.48 -1.17
CA PRO A 112 -16.15 9.14 -0.96
C PRO A 112 -17.10 8.84 -2.12
N VAL A 113 -18.29 8.37 -1.81
CA VAL A 113 -19.32 8.08 -2.83
C VAL A 113 -19.66 9.34 -3.63
N ALA A 114 -19.71 10.49 -2.96
CA ALA A 114 -19.93 11.77 -3.63
C ALA A 114 -18.89 12.09 -4.71
N ASP A 115 -17.62 11.74 -4.49
CA ASP A 115 -16.54 11.99 -5.45
C ASP A 115 -16.67 11.08 -6.67
N ILE A 116 -17.14 9.84 -6.48
CA ILE A 116 -17.43 8.93 -7.58
C ILE A 116 -18.57 9.50 -8.44
N ILE A 117 -19.69 9.87 -7.82
CA ILE A 117 -20.88 10.36 -8.50
C ILE A 117 -20.63 11.70 -9.20
N ASN A 118 -19.83 12.58 -8.59
CA ASN A 118 -19.46 13.87 -9.18
C ASN A 118 -18.30 13.77 -10.18
N ASN A 119 -17.76 12.57 -10.43
CA ASN A 119 -16.65 12.32 -11.34
C ASN A 119 -15.38 13.18 -11.04
N VAL A 120 -15.07 13.32 -9.75
CA VAL A 120 -13.92 14.11 -9.28
C VAL A 120 -12.78 13.24 -8.72
N ILE A 121 -12.84 11.93 -8.98
CA ILE A 121 -11.77 11.01 -8.57
C ILE A 121 -10.48 11.34 -9.31
N GLY A 122 -9.44 11.60 -8.59
CA GLY A 122 -8.12 11.86 -9.16
C GLY A 122 -7.18 12.64 -8.27
N ASN A 123 -7.69 13.38 -7.29
CA ASN A 123 -6.84 14.23 -6.46
C ASN A 123 -6.92 13.94 -4.95
N ASP A 124 -7.86 13.11 -4.49
CA ASP A 124 -8.11 12.94 -3.05
C ASP A 124 -8.62 11.54 -2.66
N VAL A 125 -8.29 10.51 -3.43
CA VAL A 125 -8.51 9.13 -2.97
C VAL A 125 -7.63 8.93 -1.75
N ARG A 126 -8.23 9.00 -0.57
CA ARG A 126 -7.54 8.66 0.68
C ARG A 126 -7.28 7.15 0.66
N THR A 127 -6.20 6.78 0.02
CA THR A 127 -5.62 5.46 0.23
C THR A 127 -5.11 5.43 1.67
N ALA A 128 -5.96 4.99 2.57
CA ALA A 128 -5.48 4.45 3.81
C ALA A 128 -4.88 3.09 3.47
N SER A 129 -3.71 3.09 2.86
CA SER A 129 -2.86 1.94 3.03
C SER A 129 -2.53 1.88 4.52
N VAL A 130 -2.43 0.68 5.08
CA VAL A 130 -1.59 0.43 6.25
C VAL A 130 -0.11 0.53 5.80
N ASP A 131 0.17 1.12 4.67
CA ASP A 131 1.38 1.83 4.42
C ASP A 131 1.34 2.98 5.41
N LYS A 132 2.19 2.89 6.43
CA LYS A 132 2.68 4.04 7.14
C LYS A 132 2.49 5.24 6.24
N LEU A 133 1.67 6.22 6.69
CA LEU A 133 1.67 7.54 6.10
C LEU A 133 3.00 7.74 5.39
N LYS A 134 2.99 7.98 4.09
CA LYS A 134 4.12 8.63 3.41
C LYS A 134 4.20 10.11 3.86
N THR A 135 4.29 10.34 5.12
CA THR A 135 5.31 11.24 5.62
C THR A 135 6.56 10.67 4.97
N ALA A 136 7.07 11.38 3.98
CA ALA A 136 8.30 11.02 3.27
C ALA A 136 9.18 10.33 4.30
N GLU A 137 9.44 9.01 4.11
CA GLU A 137 10.08 8.22 5.16
C GLU A 137 11.34 8.95 5.54
N VAL A 138 11.28 9.68 6.66
CA VAL A 138 12.41 10.49 7.12
C VAL A 138 13.54 9.55 7.49
N PHE A 139 13.15 8.28 7.79
CA PHE A 139 14.11 7.23 8.11
C PHE A 139 13.51 5.83 7.89
N VAL A 140 14.36 4.84 7.68
CA VAL A 140 14.05 3.41 7.65
C VAL A 140 14.84 2.73 8.75
N VAL A 141 14.22 1.82 9.50
CA VAL A 141 14.86 1.05 10.57
C VAL A 141 14.76 -0.44 10.26
N SER A 142 15.89 -1.14 10.32
CA SER A 142 15.92 -2.59 10.18
C SER A 142 15.46 -3.31 11.45
N GLN A 143 15.16 -4.61 11.32
CA GLN A 143 15.10 -5.49 12.47
C GLN A 143 16.47 -5.50 13.16
N ASN A 144 16.48 -5.55 14.51
CA ASN A 144 17.72 -5.71 15.26
C ASN A 144 18.36 -7.09 15.04
N GLN A 145 19.67 -7.15 14.97
CA GLN A 145 20.44 -8.39 14.80
C GLN A 145 21.63 -8.43 15.77
N PRO A 146 21.82 -9.57 16.48
CA PRO A 146 20.96 -10.76 16.54
C PRO A 146 19.62 -10.49 17.20
N ASN A 147 18.61 -11.35 16.93
CA ASN A 147 17.33 -11.37 17.61
C ASN A 147 16.81 -12.82 17.67
N PRO A 148 16.62 -13.45 18.85
CA PRO A 148 16.88 -12.87 20.20
C PRO A 148 18.37 -12.66 20.49
N PHE A 149 18.67 -11.76 21.44
CA PHE A 149 20.05 -11.45 21.82
C PHE A 149 20.28 -11.46 23.33
N ARG A 150 21.55 -11.64 23.70
CA ARG A 150 22.07 -11.46 25.07
C ARG A 150 23.32 -10.59 24.93
N GLY A 151 23.40 -9.51 25.68
CA GLY A 151 24.49 -8.55 25.56
C GLY A 151 24.16 -7.44 24.57
N THR A 152 24.69 -7.46 23.36
CA THR A 152 24.51 -6.41 22.37
C THR A 152 23.74 -6.87 21.14
N SER A 153 22.92 -5.97 20.57
CA SER A 153 22.30 -6.12 19.29
C SER A 153 22.44 -4.82 18.48
N GLU A 154 22.35 -4.90 17.17
CA GLU A 154 22.54 -3.78 16.27
C GLU A 154 21.32 -3.54 15.42
N VAL A 155 21.02 -2.27 15.17
CA VAL A 155 19.94 -1.80 14.30
C VAL A 155 20.54 -0.92 13.23
N LEU A 156 20.20 -1.17 11.97
CA LEU A 156 20.57 -0.28 10.87
C LEU A 156 19.46 0.76 10.68
N VAL A 157 19.86 2.02 10.63
CA VAL A 157 18.95 3.15 10.41
C VAL A 157 19.43 3.91 9.17
N TYR A 158 18.55 4.08 8.21
CA TYR A 158 18.77 4.96 7.06
C TYR A 158 18.02 6.28 7.28
N LEU A 159 18.72 7.41 7.26
CA LEU A 159 18.15 8.74 7.33
C LEU A 159 18.16 9.38 5.94
N ARG A 160 17.01 9.82 5.47
CA ARG A 160 16.90 10.52 4.18
C ARG A 160 17.47 11.95 4.25
N THR A 161 17.31 12.59 5.39
CA THR A 161 17.82 13.94 5.68
C THR A 161 18.47 13.94 7.06
N SER A 162 19.36 14.91 7.29
CA SER A 162 19.95 15.13 8.63
C SER A 162 18.82 15.34 9.65
N SER A 163 18.82 14.55 10.71
CA SER A 163 17.72 14.51 11.70
C SER A 163 18.24 14.27 13.10
N LYS A 164 17.52 14.80 14.09
CA LYS A 164 17.77 14.47 15.49
C LYS A 164 17.26 13.06 15.78
N VAL A 165 18.11 12.21 16.34
CA VAL A 165 17.83 10.80 16.61
C VAL A 165 17.89 10.53 18.11
N SER A 166 16.89 9.82 18.61
CA SER A 166 16.89 9.26 19.97
C SER A 166 16.52 7.78 19.91
N LEU A 167 17.08 6.99 20.81
CA LEU A 167 16.79 5.56 20.97
C LEU A 167 16.17 5.34 22.35
N THR A 168 15.03 4.68 22.38
CA THR A 168 14.37 4.27 23.62
C THR A 168 14.13 2.77 23.60
N VAL A 169 14.52 2.08 24.65
CA VAL A 169 14.26 0.64 24.85
C VAL A 169 13.22 0.50 25.96
N THR A 170 12.15 -0.23 25.67
CA THR A 170 11.05 -0.48 26.60
C THR A 170 10.85 -1.96 26.83
N ASP A 171 10.30 -2.32 27.99
CA ASP A 171 9.76 -3.66 28.22
C ASP A 171 8.42 -3.87 27.50
N ILE A 172 7.86 -5.07 27.61
CA ILE A 172 6.56 -5.40 26.98
C ILE A 172 5.37 -4.66 27.60
N LEU A 173 5.54 -4.04 28.75
CA LEU A 173 4.53 -3.23 29.45
C LEU A 173 4.66 -1.74 29.10
N GLY A 174 5.70 -1.36 28.32
CA GLY A 174 5.98 0.02 27.92
C GLY A 174 6.85 0.79 28.91
N ASN A 175 7.38 0.16 29.97
CA ASN A 175 8.30 0.83 30.87
C ASN A 175 9.64 1.09 30.17
N VAL A 176 10.17 2.31 30.29
CA VAL A 176 11.44 2.66 29.68
C VAL A 176 12.59 2.01 30.46
N LEU A 177 13.34 1.14 29.80
CA LEU A 177 14.52 0.45 30.39
C LEU A 177 15.80 1.22 30.06
N ASN A 178 15.88 1.84 28.89
CA ASN A 178 17.03 2.65 28.49
C ASN A 178 16.57 3.73 27.50
N GLN A 179 17.19 4.90 27.56
CA GLN A 179 16.95 6.00 26.64
C GLN A 179 18.24 6.77 26.38
N GLY A 180 18.55 6.99 25.11
CA GLY A 180 19.72 7.74 24.66
C GLY A 180 19.33 8.81 23.63
N ASP A 181 19.83 10.03 23.80
CA ASP A 181 19.79 11.07 22.77
C ASP A 181 21.09 10.95 21.94
N LEU A 182 20.98 10.58 20.68
CA LEU A 182 22.11 10.39 19.77
C LEU A 182 22.48 11.69 19.02
N GLY A 183 21.75 12.78 19.31
CA GLY A 183 21.97 14.08 18.69
C GLY A 183 21.53 14.12 17.23
N VAL A 184 22.13 15.05 16.48
CA VAL A 184 21.87 15.21 15.04
C VAL A 184 22.78 14.29 14.25
N MET A 185 22.18 13.39 13.48
CA MET A 185 22.87 12.48 12.57
C MET A 185 22.65 12.93 11.12
N ASN A 186 23.66 12.84 10.29
CA ASN A 186 23.58 13.21 8.89
C ASN A 186 22.70 12.24 8.08
N ALA A 187 22.28 12.66 6.88
CA ALA A 187 21.64 11.74 5.94
C ALA A 187 22.58 10.57 5.61
N GLY A 188 22.00 9.37 5.44
CA GLY A 188 22.73 8.15 5.09
C GLY A 188 22.45 6.98 6.04
N ASN A 189 23.26 5.94 5.93
CA ASN A 189 23.17 4.72 6.73
C ASN A 189 23.93 4.87 8.05
N HIS A 190 23.26 4.50 9.14
CA HIS A 190 23.81 4.49 10.47
C HIS A 190 23.61 3.14 11.14
N LYS A 191 24.55 2.75 12.00
CA LYS A 191 24.49 1.53 12.79
C LYS A 191 24.38 1.93 14.26
N LEU A 192 23.30 1.56 14.88
CA LEU A 192 23.03 1.83 16.30
C LEU A 192 23.18 0.53 17.08
N SER A 193 23.93 0.60 18.19
CA SER A 193 24.11 -0.55 19.08
C SER A 193 23.17 -0.43 20.28
N ILE A 194 22.50 -1.54 20.60
CA ILE A 194 21.63 -1.69 21.76
C ILE A 194 22.36 -2.62 22.74
N ASP A 195 22.70 -2.12 23.91
CA ASP A 195 23.30 -2.90 24.99
C ASP A 195 22.20 -3.37 25.94
N ALA A 196 22.08 -4.68 26.12
CA ALA A 196 21.16 -5.31 27.07
C ALA A 196 21.76 -5.54 28.46
N ASN A 197 23.05 -5.25 28.66
CA ASN A 197 23.65 -5.39 29.98
C ASN A 197 23.04 -4.36 30.93
N GLY A 198 22.29 -4.84 31.93
CA GLY A 198 21.60 -3.98 32.89
C GLY A 198 20.14 -3.65 32.56
N LEU A 199 19.56 -4.28 31.53
CA LEU A 199 18.12 -4.17 31.20
C LEU A 199 17.26 -5.22 31.96
N SER A 200 17.68 -5.64 33.14
CA SER A 200 16.94 -6.63 33.98
C SER A 200 16.20 -5.91 35.10
#